data_de621dc1d53db43f9edb1d9ce3bde073
#
_entry.id   de621dc1d53db43f9edb1d9ce3bde073
#
_cell.length_a   1.000
_cell.length_b   1.000
_cell.length_c   1.000
_cell.angle_alpha   90.00
_cell.angle_beta   90.00
_cell.angle_gamma   90.00
#
_symmetry.space_group_name_H-M   'P 1'
#
loop_
_entity.id
_entity.type
_entity.pdbx_description
1 polymer ?
#
loop_
_entity_poly.entity_id
_entity_poly.type
_entity_poly.pdbx_seq_one_letter_code
_entity_poly.pdbx_strand_id
1 'polypeptide(L)'
;MFNRLEIEVRTGVRAPAEARIRVDGEDLVDPAAGPDGFGAHAPWLLPATGDGPLRATGEARRVELGEPECTGGCCGYLAAVVRRHCALVVWSDWETPADEPVPPDFHFDARQYDAELARATADRWWDVPPVP
;
A
#
# COMPACT_ATOMS: atom_id res chain seq x y z
N MET A 1 -13.37 16.38 -4.88
CA MET A 1 -12.88 15.34 -5.84
C MET A 1 -12.14 14.27 -5.06
N PHE A 2 -12.36 13.01 -5.40
CA PHE A 2 -11.72 11.90 -4.70
C PHE A 2 -10.41 11.50 -5.37
N ASN A 3 -9.46 11.07 -4.57
CA ASN A 3 -8.28 10.37 -5.08
C ASN A 3 -8.69 8.98 -5.58
N ARG A 4 -7.91 8.41 -6.48
CA ARG A 4 -8.16 7.09 -7.04
C ARG A 4 -7.04 6.14 -6.63
N LEU A 5 -7.41 5.01 -6.04
CA LEU A 5 -6.47 3.96 -5.65
C LEU A 5 -6.25 2.98 -6.80
N GLU A 6 -4.99 2.62 -7.02
CA GLU A 6 -4.60 1.53 -7.91
C GLU A 6 -3.51 0.71 -7.21
N ILE A 7 -3.64 -0.60 -7.28
CA ILE A 7 -2.67 -1.53 -6.69
C ILE A 7 -2.10 -2.41 -7.79
N GLU A 8 -0.78 -2.36 -7.94
CA GLU A 8 -0.05 -3.20 -8.88
C GLU A 8 0.87 -4.12 -8.09
N VAL A 9 0.88 -5.40 -8.43
CA VAL A 9 1.82 -6.36 -7.84
C VAL A 9 2.86 -6.71 -8.89
N ARG A 10 4.12 -6.66 -8.49
CA ARG A 10 5.24 -7.00 -9.38
C ARG A 10 6.24 -7.90 -8.65
N THR A 11 7.08 -8.59 -9.41
CA THR A 11 8.18 -9.37 -8.84
C THR A 11 9.18 -8.44 -8.19
N GLY A 12 9.44 -8.66 -6.91
CA GLY A 12 10.41 -7.87 -6.17
C GLY A 12 11.79 -8.49 -6.20
N VAL A 13 12.80 -7.67 -5.92
CA VAL A 13 14.19 -8.13 -5.83
C VAL A 13 14.42 -8.96 -4.58
N ARG A 14 13.78 -8.58 -3.47
CA ARG A 14 13.96 -9.21 -2.16
C ARG A 14 12.82 -10.10 -1.73
N ALA A 15 11.66 -9.91 -2.35
CA ALA A 15 10.48 -10.69 -2.06
C ALA A 15 9.90 -11.20 -3.37
N PRO A 16 9.27 -12.37 -3.39
CA PRO A 16 8.69 -12.90 -4.64
C PRO A 16 7.63 -11.98 -5.25
N ALA A 17 6.98 -11.17 -4.43
CA ALA A 17 5.99 -10.20 -4.92
C ALA A 17 5.92 -9.00 -4.00
N GLU A 18 5.92 -7.80 -4.60
CA GLU A 18 5.70 -6.55 -3.86
C GLU A 18 4.48 -5.83 -4.41
N ALA A 19 3.72 -5.20 -3.52
CA ALA A 19 2.58 -4.40 -3.90
C ALA A 19 3.01 -2.93 -4.03
N ARG A 20 2.76 -2.34 -5.20
CA ARG A 20 3.03 -0.94 -5.46
C ARG A 20 1.71 -0.19 -5.50
N ILE A 21 1.64 0.83 -4.69
CA ILE A 21 0.44 1.66 -4.59
C ILE A 21 0.59 2.86 -5.51
N ARG A 22 -0.44 3.09 -6.33
CA ARG A 22 -0.55 4.31 -7.12
C ARG A 22 -1.77 5.07 -6.64
N VAL A 23 -1.60 6.35 -6.51
CA VAL A 23 -2.70 7.26 -6.19
C VAL A 23 -2.77 8.28 -7.32
N ASP A 24 -3.93 8.36 -7.96
CA ASP A 24 -4.14 9.22 -9.13
C ASP A 24 -3.14 8.97 -10.26
N GLY A 25 -2.74 7.69 -10.42
CA GLY A 25 -1.81 7.27 -11.45
C GLY A 25 -0.33 7.44 -11.11
N GLU A 26 -0.01 7.99 -9.95
CA GLU A 26 1.38 8.23 -9.53
C GLU A 26 1.82 7.19 -8.50
N ASP A 27 3.02 6.63 -8.71
CA ASP A 27 3.63 5.69 -7.76
C ASP A 27 3.88 6.41 -6.44
N LEU A 28 3.37 5.85 -5.36
CA LEU A 28 3.51 6.43 -4.02
C LEU A 28 4.88 6.13 -3.41
N VAL A 29 5.45 4.97 -3.73
CA VAL A 29 6.68 4.49 -3.08
C VAL A 29 7.93 5.22 -3.59
N ASP A 30 8.07 5.39 -4.90
CA ASP A 30 9.24 6.03 -5.49
C ASP A 30 9.56 7.40 -4.87
N PRO A 31 8.62 8.37 -4.88
CA PRO A 31 8.94 9.68 -4.32
C PRO A 31 9.09 9.70 -2.80
N ALA A 32 8.47 8.74 -2.10
CA ALA A 32 8.44 8.76 -0.64
C ALA A 32 9.47 7.84 0.02
N ALA A 33 10.03 6.88 -0.71
CA ALA A 33 11.01 5.93 -0.19
C ALA A 33 12.30 5.86 -1.03
N GLY A 34 12.36 6.67 -2.09
CA GLY A 34 13.49 6.71 -3.03
C GLY A 34 13.32 5.75 -4.19
N PRO A 35 14.10 5.94 -5.28
CA PRO A 35 13.97 5.15 -6.50
C PRO A 35 14.27 3.65 -6.31
N ASP A 36 15.06 3.31 -5.31
CA ASP A 36 15.39 1.93 -4.97
C ASP A 36 14.58 1.40 -3.79
N GLY A 37 13.51 2.10 -3.41
CA GLY A 37 12.63 1.68 -2.33
C GLY A 37 11.74 0.51 -2.71
N PHE A 38 11.19 -0.15 -1.71
CA PHE A 38 10.35 -1.33 -1.85
C PHE A 38 8.93 -1.05 -1.42
N GLY A 39 7.97 -1.62 -2.15
CA GLY A 39 6.59 -1.68 -1.70
C GLY A 39 6.39 -2.74 -0.62
N ALA A 40 5.20 -2.78 -0.04
CA ALA A 40 4.85 -3.79 0.94
C ALA A 40 4.83 -5.19 0.30
N HIS A 41 5.06 -6.22 1.12
CA HIS A 41 4.98 -7.60 0.65
C HIS A 41 3.53 -7.91 0.27
N ALA A 42 3.32 -8.36 -0.96
CA ALA A 42 1.98 -8.61 -1.46
C ALA A 42 1.20 -9.64 -0.64
N PRO A 43 1.79 -10.77 -0.18
CA PRO A 43 1.04 -11.71 0.64
C PRO A 43 0.52 -11.12 1.96
N TRP A 44 1.26 -10.16 2.53
CA TRP A 44 0.83 -9.49 3.75
C TRP A 44 -0.24 -8.44 3.48
N LEU A 45 -0.03 -7.63 2.44
CA LEU A 45 -0.94 -6.53 2.11
C LEU A 45 -2.26 -7.04 1.52
N LEU A 46 -2.19 -8.12 0.76
CA LEU A 46 -3.33 -8.68 0.00
C LEU A 46 -3.52 -10.17 0.33
N PRO A 47 -3.86 -10.51 1.59
CA PRO A 47 -4.11 -11.92 1.92
C PRO A 47 -5.35 -12.45 1.19
N ALA A 48 -5.35 -13.73 0.88
CA ALA A 48 -6.44 -14.36 0.12
C ALA A 48 -7.81 -14.23 0.82
N THR A 49 -7.81 -14.09 2.14
CA THR A 49 -9.03 -13.91 2.93
C THR A 49 -9.72 -12.57 2.72
N GLY A 50 -9.01 -11.58 2.18
CA GLY A 50 -9.52 -10.22 2.03
C GLY A 50 -9.46 -9.38 3.30
N ASP A 51 -8.96 -9.92 4.40
CA ASP A 51 -8.87 -9.23 5.69
C ASP A 51 -7.52 -8.55 5.90
N GLY A 52 -6.94 -8.02 4.84
CA GLY A 52 -5.64 -7.37 4.89
C GLY A 52 -5.64 -6.02 5.58
N PRO A 53 -4.44 -5.46 5.81
CA PRO A 53 -4.30 -4.19 6.52
C PRO A 53 -4.89 -2.99 5.80
N LEU A 54 -5.06 -3.05 4.47
CA LEU A 54 -5.68 -1.96 3.71
C LEU A 54 -7.19 -1.92 3.81
N ARG A 55 -7.82 -2.96 4.34
CA ARG A 55 -9.26 -2.95 4.54
C ARG A 55 -9.62 -1.85 5.53
N ALA A 56 -10.34 -0.85 5.04
CA ALA A 56 -10.68 0.31 5.84
C ALA A 56 -11.91 0.07 6.69
N THR A 57 -11.79 0.32 7.98
CA THR A 57 -12.88 0.22 8.96
C THR A 57 -13.02 1.53 9.70
N GLY A 58 -14.01 1.62 10.61
CA GLY A 58 -14.16 2.78 11.46
C GLY A 58 -13.01 2.98 12.44
N GLU A 59 -12.21 1.95 12.68
CA GLU A 59 -11.00 2.06 13.51
C GLU A 59 -9.81 2.49 12.66
N ALA A 60 -9.08 3.49 13.15
CA ALA A 60 -7.84 3.92 12.51
C ALA A 60 -6.76 2.85 12.65
N ARG A 61 -6.06 2.56 11.56
CA ARG A 61 -5.00 1.55 11.53
C ARG A 61 -3.80 2.09 10.79
N ARG A 62 -2.62 2.01 11.43
CA ARG A 62 -1.37 2.35 10.76
C ARG A 62 -0.95 1.21 9.85
N VAL A 63 -0.67 1.53 8.60
CA VAL A 63 -0.29 0.53 7.59
C VAL A 63 1.02 0.94 6.93
N GLU A 64 1.99 0.04 6.93
CA GLU A 64 3.25 0.24 6.23
C GLU A 64 3.07 -0.09 4.75
N LEU A 65 3.41 0.86 3.89
CA LEU A 65 3.20 0.77 2.45
C LEU A 65 4.50 0.64 1.66
N GLY A 66 5.62 0.89 2.29
CA GLY A 66 6.91 0.79 1.64
C GLY A 66 8.05 1.08 2.58
N GLU A 67 9.27 0.82 2.11
CA GLU A 67 10.48 1.11 2.87
C GLU A 67 11.62 1.49 1.91
N PRO A 68 12.62 2.26 2.39
CA PRO A 68 13.77 2.60 1.56
C PRO A 68 14.68 1.40 1.34
N GLU A 69 15.65 1.54 0.43
CA GLU A 69 16.61 0.48 0.12
C GLU A 69 17.34 -0.03 1.35
N CYS A 70 17.68 0.84 2.30
CA CYS A 70 18.30 0.42 3.55
C CYS A 70 17.24 -0.20 4.46
N THR A 71 17.01 -1.47 4.31
CA THR A 71 16.00 -2.18 5.08
C THR A 71 16.40 -2.37 6.54
N GLY A 72 15.49 -2.85 7.38
CA GLY A 72 15.73 -3.07 8.80
C GLY A 72 15.22 -1.96 9.71
N GLY A 73 14.50 -0.98 9.15
CA GLY A 73 13.85 0.06 9.92
C GLY A 73 14.74 1.20 10.39
N CYS A 74 16.03 1.21 10.02
CA CYS A 74 16.95 2.26 10.46
C CYS A 74 16.60 3.63 9.89
N CYS A 75 16.00 3.66 8.69
CA CYS A 75 15.62 4.89 7.99
C CYS A 75 14.11 5.16 8.07
N GLY A 76 13.34 4.30 8.77
CA GLY A 76 11.90 4.40 8.87
C GLY A 76 11.17 3.74 7.72
N TYR A 77 9.85 3.87 7.72
CA TYR A 77 8.96 3.28 6.73
C TYR A 77 8.04 4.35 6.15
N LEU A 78 7.56 4.11 4.94
CA LEU A 78 6.43 4.85 4.42
C LEU A 78 5.16 4.20 4.98
N ALA A 79 4.43 4.92 5.80
CA ALA A 79 3.22 4.43 6.43
C ALA A 79 2.15 5.51 6.51
N ALA A 80 0.90 5.09 6.52
CA ALA A 80 -0.24 5.99 6.71
C ALA A 80 -1.22 5.37 7.69
N VAL A 81 -2.05 6.21 8.28
CA VAL A 81 -3.21 5.77 9.04
C VAL A 81 -4.39 5.67 8.10
N VAL A 82 -4.99 4.49 8.03
CA VAL A 82 -6.13 4.18 7.17
C VAL A 82 -7.39 4.15 8.02
N ARG A 83 -8.39 4.90 7.61
CA ARG A 83 -9.66 4.97 8.32
C ARG A 83 -10.83 5.18 7.37
N ARG A 84 -11.97 4.58 7.71
CA ARG A 84 -13.21 4.74 6.96
C ARG A 84 -14.20 5.61 7.72
N HIS A 85 -14.77 6.57 7.01
CA HIS A 85 -15.89 7.39 7.47
C HIS A 85 -17.03 7.28 6.47
N CYS A 86 -18.05 6.46 6.76
CA CYS A 86 -19.17 6.26 5.85
C CYS A 86 -18.69 5.87 4.44
N ALA A 87 -18.94 6.70 3.45
CA ALA A 87 -18.57 6.43 2.05
C ALA A 87 -17.16 6.93 1.69
N LEU A 88 -16.37 7.32 2.67
CA LEU A 88 -15.05 7.91 2.47
C LEU A 88 -13.98 7.07 3.16
N VAL A 89 -12.87 6.80 2.46
CA VAL A 89 -11.66 6.22 3.05
C VAL A 89 -10.59 7.29 3.05
N VAL A 90 -9.96 7.50 4.21
CA VAL A 90 -8.94 8.54 4.39
C VAL A 90 -7.61 7.90 4.76
N TRP A 91 -6.55 8.30 4.05
CA TRP A 91 -5.17 8.02 4.42
C TRP A 91 -4.54 9.33 4.93
N SER A 92 -4.04 9.31 6.15
CA SER A 92 -3.51 10.50 6.81
C SER A 92 -2.39 10.11 7.77
N ASP A 93 -1.92 11.08 8.55
CA ASP A 93 -0.90 10.88 9.59
C ASP A 93 0.31 10.10 9.05
N TRP A 94 0.82 10.59 7.94
CA TRP A 94 1.92 9.94 7.22
C TRP A 94 3.21 9.88 8.04
N GLU A 95 3.88 8.74 7.93
CA GLU A 95 5.25 8.56 8.37
C GLU A 95 6.08 8.24 7.13
N THR A 96 7.20 8.93 6.98
CA THR A 96 8.08 8.74 5.83
C THR A 96 9.49 8.43 6.32
N PRO A 97 10.32 7.77 5.47
CA PRO A 97 11.74 7.65 5.75
C PRO A 97 12.39 9.01 5.97
N ALA A 98 13.49 9.04 6.68
CA ALA A 98 14.21 10.27 7.00
C ALA A 98 14.48 11.10 5.74
N ASP A 99 14.25 12.41 5.82
CA ASP A 99 14.49 13.40 4.76
C ASP A 99 13.63 13.27 3.50
N GLU A 100 12.62 12.40 3.52
CA GLU A 100 11.71 12.28 2.39
C GLU A 100 10.46 13.15 2.58
N PRO A 101 9.91 13.70 1.50
CA PRO A 101 8.71 14.55 1.61
C PRO A 101 7.48 13.74 2.05
N VAL A 102 6.65 14.38 2.87
CA VAL A 102 5.41 13.79 3.36
C VAL A 102 4.32 13.91 2.29
N PRO A 103 3.65 12.82 1.90
CA PRO A 103 2.52 12.91 0.98
C PRO A 103 1.36 13.70 1.60
N PRO A 104 0.48 14.27 0.77
CA PRO A 104 -0.75 14.87 1.28
C PRO A 104 -1.72 13.79 1.76
N ASP A 105 -2.70 14.19 2.56
CA ASP A 105 -3.79 13.29 2.91
C ASP A 105 -4.57 12.91 1.66
N PHE A 106 -4.96 11.64 1.56
CA PHE A 106 -5.77 11.14 0.45
C PHE A 106 -7.18 10.84 0.93
N HIS A 107 -8.14 11.12 0.06
CA HIS A 107 -9.55 10.89 0.30
C HIS A 107 -10.09 10.07 -0.86
N PHE A 108 -10.43 8.82 -0.60
CA PHE A 108 -10.93 7.89 -1.61
C PHE A 108 -12.43 7.70 -1.47
N ASP A 109 -13.12 7.60 -2.60
CA ASP A 109 -14.47 7.07 -2.60
C ASP A 109 -14.40 5.61 -2.15
N ALA A 110 -15.15 5.24 -1.11
CA ALA A 110 -15.09 3.90 -0.55
C ALA A 110 -15.43 2.82 -1.57
N ARG A 111 -16.31 3.08 -2.54
CA ARG A 111 -16.66 2.11 -3.58
C ARG A 111 -15.48 1.80 -4.48
N GLN A 112 -14.78 2.84 -4.94
CA GLN A 112 -13.60 2.67 -5.78
C GLN A 112 -12.49 1.97 -5.00
N TYR A 113 -12.30 2.38 -3.75
CA TYR A 113 -11.30 1.81 -2.87
C TYR A 113 -11.54 0.30 -2.64
N ASP A 114 -12.75 -0.04 -2.24
CA ASP A 114 -13.11 -1.44 -1.96
C ASP A 114 -13.04 -2.30 -3.22
N ALA A 115 -13.48 -1.76 -4.37
CA ALA A 115 -13.44 -2.46 -5.64
C ALA A 115 -12.01 -2.75 -6.09
N GLU A 116 -11.11 -1.78 -5.95
CA GLU A 116 -9.71 -1.98 -6.31
C GLU A 116 -9.03 -2.97 -5.38
N LEU A 117 -9.30 -2.90 -4.09
CA LEU A 117 -8.76 -3.85 -3.12
C LEU A 117 -9.25 -5.28 -3.42
N ALA A 118 -10.53 -5.43 -3.76
CA ALA A 118 -11.09 -6.72 -4.13
C ALA A 118 -10.47 -7.26 -5.43
N ARG A 119 -10.30 -6.40 -6.44
CA ARG A 119 -9.65 -6.76 -7.71
C ARG A 119 -8.23 -7.25 -7.49
N ALA A 120 -7.44 -6.48 -6.73
CA ALA A 120 -6.05 -6.82 -6.46
C ALA A 120 -5.92 -8.11 -5.64
N THR A 121 -6.84 -8.32 -4.70
CA THR A 121 -6.88 -9.55 -3.90
C THR A 121 -7.24 -10.76 -4.74
N ALA A 122 -8.13 -10.61 -5.70
CA ALA A 122 -8.57 -11.72 -6.56
C ALA A 122 -7.55 -12.07 -7.64
N ASP A 123 -6.77 -11.10 -8.10
CA ASP A 123 -5.77 -11.27 -9.16
C ASP A 123 -4.45 -11.76 -8.55
N ARG A 124 -4.36 -13.06 -8.32
CA ARG A 124 -3.25 -13.67 -7.58
C ARG A 124 -2.25 -14.37 -8.51
N TRP A 125 -1.94 -13.78 -9.66
CA TRP A 125 -0.96 -14.35 -10.59
C TRP A 125 0.42 -14.58 -9.96
N TRP A 126 0.74 -13.77 -8.96
CA TRP A 126 2.00 -13.79 -8.23
C TRP A 126 2.05 -14.83 -7.10
N ASP A 127 0.88 -15.35 -6.72
CA ASP A 127 0.73 -16.31 -5.60
C ASP A 127 0.83 -17.74 -6.14
N VAL A 128 2.01 -18.06 -6.65
CA VAL A 128 2.26 -19.39 -7.24
C VAL A 128 2.86 -20.30 -6.17
N PRO A 129 2.27 -21.49 -5.95
CA PRO A 129 2.84 -22.42 -4.99
C PRO A 129 4.26 -22.81 -5.42
N PRO A 130 5.17 -23.04 -4.43
CA PRO A 130 6.52 -23.45 -4.77
C PRO A 130 6.51 -24.76 -5.55
N VAL A 131 7.33 -24.82 -6.59
CA VAL A 131 7.47 -26.02 -7.41
C VAL A 131 8.17 -27.08 -6.57
N PRO A 132 7.58 -28.28 -6.46
CA PRO A 132 8.19 -29.36 -5.69
C PRO A 132 9.47 -29.89 -6.33
#